data_5a313b3b2de9bded5d9a6b87e7b1ced2
#
_entry.id   5a313b3b2de9bded5d9a6b87e7b1ced2
#
_cell.length_a   1.000
_cell.length_b   1.000
_cell.length_c   1.000
_cell.angle_alpha   90.00
_cell.angle_beta   90.00
_cell.angle_gamma   90.00
#
_symmetry.space_group_name_H-M   'P 1'
#
loop_
_entity.id
_entity.type
_entity.pdbx_description
1 polymer ?
#
loop_
_entity_poly.entity_id
_entity_poly.type
_entity_poly.pdbx_seq_one_letter_code
_entity_poly.pdbx_strand_id
1 'polypeptide(L)'
;MKNYEFETKPFDHQENVIRDSWDAKHYALFMEMGTGKTKVAIDTMAILYEEKKLNAVLVIAPKGVFDNWVRKEIPVHLPERIPRNIVRWQPNITQKFHDELEPFVLDPFDGMKIFVMNVEAFSTSKGVKISKVFLRKNPDNMVIVDESTTIKNRKAARTKNIIKLQDFSKYRRILTGSPVTKSPMDLFSQCEFLNPKCLGFNSYYAFQGRYANVQQRAMGHRSFNQIVGYRKLDELNGKLDKFSNRILKEDCLDLPDKLYIRRDVPLTVEQARLYKQMKKLALAKLEDGELATTASVLTQIMRLQQICCGFLQPDEGEIQPLDNNRIDELLNIIEETQGKAIIWASYTHDIKKIRDTLSEKYGEESVSCYYGETPQDERQTIVEEFQDESTPLRFFVGQPRTGGYGITLTAANTVIYYSNSYDLEIRLQSEDRAHRIGQTNKVTYIDLVSPNTIDEKILIALKSKIDIAGQVLGEQARDWLL
;
A
#
# COMPACT_ATOMS: atom_id res chain seq x y z
N MET A 1 -2.14 -25.34 20.32
CA MET A 1 -2.21 -25.64 18.87
C MET A 1 -2.50 -27.10 18.51
N LYS A 2 -2.13 -28.12 19.32
CA LYS A 2 -2.28 -29.54 18.93
C LYS A 2 -3.71 -30.00 18.57
N ASN A 3 -4.74 -29.29 18.99
CA ASN A 3 -6.16 -29.67 18.78
C ASN A 3 -6.97 -28.50 18.19
N TYR A 4 -6.33 -27.47 17.59
CA TYR A 4 -7.05 -26.36 17.00
C TYR A 4 -7.62 -26.76 15.63
N GLU A 5 -8.93 -26.60 15.45
CA GLU A 5 -9.63 -26.80 14.19
C GLU A 5 -9.81 -25.45 13.49
N PHE A 6 -9.23 -25.35 12.28
CA PHE A 6 -9.35 -24.17 11.44
C PHE A 6 -10.74 -24.07 10.82
N GLU A 7 -11.34 -22.89 10.82
CA GLU A 7 -12.60 -22.65 10.11
C GLU A 7 -12.46 -22.85 8.60
N THR A 8 -11.36 -22.34 8.06
CA THR A 8 -10.97 -22.56 6.67
C THR A 8 -9.59 -23.19 6.64
N LYS A 9 -9.40 -24.21 5.80
CA LYS A 9 -8.12 -24.91 5.69
C LYS A 9 -6.99 -23.94 5.30
N PRO A 10 -5.91 -23.81 6.08
CA PRO A 10 -4.77 -23.02 5.70
C PRO A 10 -3.99 -23.67 4.56
N PHE A 11 -3.29 -22.88 3.76
CA PHE A 11 -2.22 -23.38 2.91
C PHE A 11 -1.00 -23.74 3.76
N ASP A 12 -0.12 -24.60 3.26
CA ASP A 12 1.04 -25.09 4.01
C ASP A 12 1.94 -23.95 4.53
N HIS A 13 2.18 -22.92 3.71
CA HIS A 13 2.95 -21.76 4.13
C HIS A 13 2.27 -20.96 5.25
N GLN A 14 0.93 -20.87 5.26
CA GLN A 14 0.18 -20.20 6.32
C GLN A 14 0.26 -20.99 7.62
N GLU A 15 0.09 -22.32 7.54
CA GLU A 15 0.18 -23.20 8.70
C GLU A 15 1.58 -23.16 9.32
N ASN A 16 2.64 -23.15 8.51
CA ASN A 16 4.01 -23.01 8.98
C ASN A 16 4.22 -21.69 9.72
N VAL A 17 3.77 -20.56 9.14
CA VAL A 17 3.88 -19.24 9.80
C VAL A 17 3.09 -19.19 11.10
N ILE A 18 1.88 -19.78 11.15
CA ILE A 18 1.09 -19.88 12.39
C ILE A 18 1.87 -20.68 13.43
N ARG A 19 2.41 -21.85 13.06
CA ARG A 19 3.17 -22.72 13.97
C ARG A 19 4.34 -22.00 14.60
N ASP A 20 5.07 -21.20 13.82
CA ASP A 20 6.27 -20.48 14.26
C ASP A 20 5.95 -19.25 15.12
N SER A 21 4.74 -18.66 14.99
CA SER A 21 4.47 -17.33 15.52
C SER A 21 3.29 -17.20 16.47
N TRP A 22 2.41 -18.20 16.60
CA TRP A 22 1.12 -18.03 17.28
C TRP A 22 1.25 -17.60 18.76
N ASP A 23 2.22 -18.13 19.50
CA ASP A 23 2.44 -17.80 20.93
C ASP A 23 3.47 -16.67 21.14
N ALA A 24 4.14 -16.23 20.08
CA ALA A 24 5.07 -15.12 20.15
C ALA A 24 4.34 -13.83 20.55
N LYS A 25 4.85 -13.15 21.60
CA LYS A 25 4.25 -11.87 22.06
C LYS A 25 4.29 -10.79 20.98
N HIS A 26 5.32 -10.79 20.12
CA HIS A 26 5.55 -9.78 19.10
C HIS A 26 6.04 -10.47 17.84
N TYR A 27 5.35 -10.29 16.72
CA TYR A 27 5.74 -10.90 15.47
C TYR A 27 5.34 -10.10 14.25
N ALA A 28 6.18 -10.08 13.21
CA ALA A 28 5.92 -9.42 11.95
C ALA A 28 5.56 -10.43 10.87
N LEU A 29 4.42 -10.25 10.23
CA LEU A 29 3.98 -11.04 9.09
C LEU A 29 4.34 -10.27 7.81
N PHE A 30 5.58 -10.45 7.33
CA PHE A 30 6.07 -9.89 6.08
C PHE A 30 5.71 -10.82 4.92
N MET A 31 4.43 -10.96 4.68
CA MET A 31 3.88 -11.84 3.66
C MET A 31 3.35 -11.01 2.49
N GLU A 32 3.73 -11.35 1.26
CA GLU A 32 3.26 -10.63 0.08
C GLU A 32 1.73 -10.54 0.01
N MET A 33 1.22 -9.60 -0.75
CA MET A 33 -0.23 -9.43 -0.92
C MET A 33 -0.83 -10.69 -1.55
N GLY A 34 -1.98 -11.14 -1.00
CA GLY A 34 -2.65 -12.35 -1.49
C GLY A 34 -2.11 -13.67 -0.94
N THR A 35 -1.04 -13.71 -0.12
CA THR A 35 -0.56 -14.94 0.52
C THR A 35 -1.29 -15.29 1.83
N GLY A 36 -2.29 -14.48 2.25
CA GLY A 36 -3.17 -14.78 3.37
C GLY A 36 -2.68 -14.32 4.74
N LYS A 37 -1.90 -13.22 4.82
CA LYS A 37 -1.46 -12.64 6.10
C LYS A 37 -2.60 -12.32 7.07
N THR A 38 -3.76 -11.88 6.56
CA THR A 38 -4.96 -11.59 7.36
C THR A 38 -5.51 -12.87 7.99
N LYS A 39 -5.62 -13.95 7.23
CA LYS A 39 -6.01 -15.27 7.73
C LYS A 39 -5.05 -15.77 8.83
N VAL A 40 -3.75 -15.70 8.62
CA VAL A 40 -2.74 -16.06 9.63
C VAL A 40 -2.94 -15.27 10.93
N ALA A 41 -3.25 -13.97 10.84
CA ALA A 41 -3.51 -13.16 12.02
C ALA A 41 -4.82 -13.55 12.72
N ILE A 42 -5.89 -13.86 11.96
CA ILE A 42 -7.19 -14.32 12.51
C ILE A 42 -7.04 -15.68 13.17
N ASP A 43 -6.39 -16.65 12.53
CA ASP A 43 -6.14 -17.95 13.15
C ASP A 43 -5.28 -17.82 14.41
N THR A 44 -4.28 -16.93 14.40
CA THR A 44 -3.44 -16.67 15.58
C THR A 44 -4.27 -16.13 16.75
N MET A 45 -5.18 -15.18 16.52
CA MET A 45 -6.03 -14.66 17.60
C MET A 45 -7.04 -15.71 18.09
N ALA A 46 -7.55 -16.55 17.21
CA ALA A 46 -8.46 -17.65 17.56
C ALA A 46 -7.77 -18.72 18.44
N ILE A 47 -6.57 -19.14 18.06
CA ILE A 47 -5.76 -20.06 18.84
C ILE A 47 -5.46 -19.50 20.23
N LEU A 48 -5.05 -18.24 20.31
CA LEU A 48 -4.78 -17.59 21.60
C LEU A 48 -6.03 -17.45 22.47
N TYR A 49 -7.21 -17.27 21.87
CA TYR A 49 -8.47 -17.25 22.59
C TYR A 49 -8.79 -18.63 23.19
N GLU A 50 -8.71 -19.69 22.41
CA GLU A 50 -8.96 -21.05 22.88
C GLU A 50 -7.97 -21.49 23.98
N GLU A 51 -6.73 -21.03 23.88
CA GLU A 51 -5.71 -21.21 24.91
C GLU A 51 -5.92 -20.29 26.16
N LYS A 52 -7.02 -19.52 26.20
CA LYS A 52 -7.38 -18.59 27.28
C LYS A 52 -6.30 -17.51 27.55
N LYS A 53 -5.58 -17.12 26.51
CA LYS A 53 -4.52 -16.12 26.55
C LYS A 53 -4.93 -14.76 26.00
N LEU A 54 -6.08 -14.72 25.30
CA LEU A 54 -6.60 -13.57 24.57
C LEU A 54 -8.11 -13.50 24.67
N ASN A 55 -8.67 -12.30 24.90
CA ASN A 55 -10.11 -12.05 24.87
C ASN A 55 -10.47 -10.74 24.13
N ALA A 56 -9.48 -9.96 23.69
CA ALA A 56 -9.73 -8.73 22.98
C ALA A 56 -8.68 -8.46 21.88
N VAL A 57 -9.11 -7.91 20.77
CA VAL A 57 -8.24 -7.56 19.64
C VAL A 57 -8.55 -6.15 19.16
N LEU A 58 -7.53 -5.32 19.00
CA LEU A 58 -7.59 -4.04 18.31
C LEU A 58 -6.91 -4.19 16.96
N VAL A 59 -7.67 -4.10 15.88
CA VAL A 59 -7.17 -4.08 14.50
C VAL A 59 -7.07 -2.64 14.01
N ILE A 60 -5.90 -2.24 13.55
CA ILE A 60 -5.62 -0.92 12.96
C ILE A 60 -5.26 -1.14 11.50
N ALA A 61 -6.09 -0.64 10.58
CA ALA A 61 -5.90 -0.84 9.15
C ALA A 61 -6.15 0.45 8.35
N PRO A 62 -5.65 0.58 7.10
CA PRO A 62 -6.00 1.71 6.23
C PRO A 62 -7.50 1.76 5.96
N LYS A 63 -8.04 2.97 5.72
CA LYS A 63 -9.48 3.19 5.46
C LYS A 63 -10.06 2.32 4.34
N GLY A 64 -9.24 2.00 3.31
CA GLY A 64 -9.67 1.13 2.20
C GLY A 64 -9.72 -0.37 2.54
N VAL A 65 -9.13 -0.79 3.67
CA VAL A 65 -8.98 -2.22 4.04
C VAL A 65 -9.77 -2.57 5.30
N PHE A 66 -9.97 -1.63 6.23
CA PHE A 66 -10.55 -1.94 7.54
C PHE A 66 -11.98 -2.49 7.47
N ASP A 67 -12.77 -2.14 6.44
CA ASP A 67 -14.09 -2.71 6.20
C ASP A 67 -14.03 -4.19 5.80
N ASN A 68 -12.97 -4.62 5.08
CA ASN A 68 -12.78 -6.00 4.69
C ASN A 68 -12.60 -6.91 5.92
N TRP A 69 -11.91 -6.44 6.96
CA TRP A 69 -11.77 -7.18 8.20
C TRP A 69 -13.12 -7.57 8.79
N VAL A 70 -14.06 -6.61 8.83
CA VAL A 70 -15.39 -6.82 9.46
C VAL A 70 -16.32 -7.62 8.55
N ARG A 71 -16.34 -7.31 7.25
CA ARG A 71 -17.36 -7.85 6.33
C ARG A 71 -16.96 -9.16 5.65
N LYS A 72 -15.64 -9.41 5.50
CA LYS A 72 -15.14 -10.55 4.72
C LYS A 72 -14.24 -11.47 5.53
N GLU A 73 -13.16 -10.94 6.10
CA GLU A 73 -12.09 -11.77 6.64
C GLU A 73 -12.49 -12.46 7.95
N ILE A 74 -12.97 -11.68 8.94
CA ILE A 74 -13.40 -12.25 10.23
C ILE A 74 -14.56 -13.22 10.06
N PRO A 75 -15.64 -12.93 9.31
CA PRO A 75 -16.73 -13.86 9.10
C PRO A 75 -16.32 -15.19 8.44
N VAL A 76 -15.31 -15.14 7.56
CA VAL A 76 -14.85 -16.33 6.82
C VAL A 76 -13.86 -17.19 7.59
N HIS A 77 -12.97 -16.55 8.37
CA HIS A 77 -11.83 -17.25 8.95
C HIS A 77 -11.88 -17.45 10.47
N LEU A 78 -12.65 -16.62 11.21
CA LEU A 78 -12.78 -16.79 12.64
C LEU A 78 -13.82 -17.86 12.96
N PRO A 79 -13.47 -18.95 13.66
CA PRO A 79 -14.39 -20.06 13.96
C PRO A 79 -15.72 -19.61 14.57
N GLU A 80 -16.82 -20.16 14.06
CA GLU A 80 -18.17 -19.83 14.56
C GLU A 80 -18.35 -20.17 16.05
N ARG A 81 -17.65 -21.19 16.54
CA ARG A 81 -17.64 -21.60 17.94
C ARG A 81 -17.05 -20.56 18.90
N ILE A 82 -16.36 -19.53 18.40
CA ILE A 82 -15.82 -18.43 19.21
C ILE A 82 -16.86 -17.31 19.29
N PRO A 83 -17.51 -17.06 20.46
CA PRO A 83 -18.40 -15.94 20.64
C PRO A 83 -17.64 -14.63 20.40
N ARG A 84 -18.21 -13.74 19.61
CA ARG A 84 -17.53 -12.52 19.21
C ARG A 84 -18.45 -11.30 19.25
N ASN A 85 -17.89 -10.18 19.67
CA ASN A 85 -18.50 -8.85 19.56
C ASN A 85 -17.55 -7.96 18.77
N ILE A 86 -18.03 -7.43 17.62
CA ILE A 86 -17.19 -6.70 16.66
C ILE A 86 -17.76 -5.31 16.52
N VAL A 87 -16.95 -4.29 16.82
CA VAL A 87 -17.31 -2.89 16.61
C VAL A 87 -16.31 -2.25 15.65
N ARG A 88 -16.85 -1.54 14.67
CA ARG A 88 -16.10 -0.76 13.69
C ARG A 88 -16.11 0.72 14.06
N TRP A 89 -14.94 1.33 14.14
CA TRP A 89 -14.78 2.74 14.43
C TRP A 89 -15.49 3.63 13.41
N GLN A 90 -16.18 4.66 13.92
CA GLN A 90 -16.80 5.72 13.13
C GLN A 90 -16.22 7.08 13.57
N PRO A 91 -15.69 7.91 12.64
CA PRO A 91 -15.11 9.21 13.00
C PRO A 91 -16.14 10.19 13.54
N ASN A 92 -17.38 10.12 13.02
CA ASN A 92 -18.53 10.87 13.53
C ASN A 92 -19.24 10.02 14.55
N ILE A 93 -19.05 10.35 15.83
CA ILE A 93 -19.71 9.65 16.94
C ILE A 93 -21.12 10.20 17.07
N THR A 94 -22.08 9.52 16.42
CA THR A 94 -23.53 9.75 16.63
C THR A 94 -23.94 9.20 18.00
N GLN A 95 -25.07 9.64 18.56
CA GLN A 95 -25.58 9.08 19.81
C GLN A 95 -25.74 7.56 19.71
N LYS A 96 -26.31 7.07 18.62
CA LYS A 96 -26.46 5.63 18.36
C LYS A 96 -25.12 4.88 18.44
N PHE A 97 -24.07 5.43 17.82
CA PHE A 97 -22.75 4.80 17.86
C PHE A 97 -22.12 4.89 19.25
N HIS A 98 -22.36 5.96 19.99
CA HIS A 98 -21.91 6.08 21.36
C HIS A 98 -22.55 5.01 22.27
N ASP A 99 -23.87 4.80 22.14
CA ASP A 99 -24.61 3.80 22.90
C ASP A 99 -24.18 2.35 22.59
N GLU A 100 -23.66 2.10 21.39
CA GLU A 100 -23.03 0.82 21.01
C GLU A 100 -21.60 0.70 21.55
N LEU A 101 -20.80 1.76 21.41
CA LEU A 101 -19.37 1.76 21.71
C LEU A 101 -19.07 1.72 23.20
N GLU A 102 -19.84 2.43 24.01
CA GLU A 102 -19.58 2.53 25.45
C GLU A 102 -19.69 1.18 26.16
N PRO A 103 -20.79 0.39 26.02
CA PRO A 103 -20.86 -0.96 26.58
C PRO A 103 -19.82 -1.89 26.00
N PHE A 104 -19.56 -1.82 24.68
CA PHE A 104 -18.53 -2.63 24.05
C PHE A 104 -17.16 -2.44 24.69
N VAL A 105 -16.79 -1.20 25.02
CA VAL A 105 -15.49 -0.90 25.60
C VAL A 105 -15.43 -1.20 27.08
N LEU A 106 -16.51 -0.90 27.85
CA LEU A 106 -16.48 -0.89 29.31
C LEU A 106 -16.97 -2.19 29.94
N ASP A 107 -18.00 -2.85 29.35
CA ASP A 107 -18.66 -3.98 29.97
C ASP A 107 -17.90 -5.30 29.70
N PRO A 108 -17.92 -6.25 30.62
CA PRO A 108 -17.41 -7.60 30.37
C PRO A 108 -18.19 -8.28 29.22
N PHE A 109 -17.50 -9.15 28.49
CA PHE A 109 -18.11 -9.99 27.46
C PHE A 109 -17.52 -11.38 27.53
N ASP A 110 -18.38 -12.39 27.56
CA ASP A 110 -17.94 -13.80 27.52
C ASP A 110 -17.70 -14.22 26.08
N GLY A 111 -16.56 -13.82 25.55
CA GLY A 111 -16.16 -14.04 24.17
C GLY A 111 -15.00 -13.11 23.77
N MET A 112 -14.76 -13.01 22.46
CA MET A 112 -13.72 -12.17 21.90
C MET A 112 -14.30 -10.81 21.47
N LYS A 113 -13.79 -9.72 22.04
CA LYS A 113 -14.06 -8.38 21.59
C LYS A 113 -13.09 -7.98 20.48
N ILE A 114 -13.61 -7.56 19.33
CA ILE A 114 -12.80 -7.13 18.19
C ILE A 114 -13.13 -5.69 17.84
N PHE A 115 -12.20 -4.79 18.09
CA PHE A 115 -12.34 -3.37 17.73
C PHE A 115 -11.53 -3.08 16.47
N VAL A 116 -12.19 -2.68 15.39
CA VAL A 116 -11.53 -2.39 14.11
C VAL A 116 -11.52 -0.88 13.87
N MET A 117 -10.34 -0.30 13.78
CA MET A 117 -10.13 1.14 13.63
C MET A 117 -9.31 1.46 12.38
N ASN A 118 -9.64 2.56 11.73
CA ASN A 118 -8.78 3.06 10.65
C ASN A 118 -7.56 3.80 11.22
N VAL A 119 -6.43 3.72 10.53
CA VAL A 119 -5.15 4.30 10.97
C VAL A 119 -5.22 5.82 11.18
N GLU A 120 -6.08 6.52 10.43
CA GLU A 120 -6.29 7.96 10.54
C GLU A 120 -6.92 8.37 11.88
N ALA A 121 -7.67 7.49 12.53
CA ALA A 121 -8.24 7.72 13.86
C ALA A 121 -7.16 8.07 14.89
N PHE A 122 -5.95 7.55 14.72
CA PHE A 122 -4.81 7.81 15.60
C PHE A 122 -4.12 9.17 15.37
N SER A 123 -4.57 9.94 14.40
CA SER A 123 -4.25 11.36 14.28
C SER A 123 -5.16 12.24 15.13
N THR A 124 -6.21 11.67 15.74
CA THR A 124 -7.20 12.38 16.57
C THR A 124 -7.08 11.99 18.04
N SER A 125 -7.37 12.92 18.94
CA SER A 125 -7.37 12.66 20.39
C SER A 125 -8.46 11.65 20.81
N LYS A 126 -9.61 11.63 20.12
CA LYS A 126 -10.72 10.70 20.38
C LYS A 126 -10.32 9.26 20.12
N GLY A 127 -9.80 8.98 18.91
CA GLY A 127 -9.37 7.63 18.54
C GLY A 127 -8.28 7.09 19.47
N VAL A 128 -7.32 7.92 19.83
CA VAL A 128 -6.25 7.55 20.79
C VAL A 128 -6.80 7.27 22.18
N LYS A 129 -7.73 8.10 22.67
CA LYS A 129 -8.32 7.92 24.02
C LYS A 129 -9.10 6.62 24.11
N ILE A 130 -10.00 6.38 23.17
CA ILE A 130 -10.87 5.20 23.21
C ILE A 130 -10.08 3.90 23.05
N SER A 131 -9.09 3.85 22.15
CA SER A 131 -8.24 2.68 21.99
C SER A 131 -7.46 2.33 23.25
N LYS A 132 -6.93 3.33 23.97
CA LYS A 132 -6.25 3.11 25.25
C LYS A 132 -7.21 2.62 26.35
N VAL A 133 -8.44 3.14 26.41
CA VAL A 133 -9.45 2.68 27.36
C VAL A 133 -9.82 1.23 27.08
N PHE A 134 -10.06 0.89 25.79
CA PHE A 134 -10.36 -0.47 25.37
C PHE A 134 -9.26 -1.46 25.79
N LEU A 135 -7.98 -1.14 25.51
CA LEU A 135 -6.86 -2.01 25.85
C LEU A 135 -6.66 -2.15 27.37
N ARG A 136 -6.83 -1.06 28.14
CA ARG A 136 -6.72 -1.11 29.61
C ARG A 136 -7.81 -1.95 30.26
N LYS A 137 -9.03 -1.92 29.72
CA LYS A 137 -10.17 -2.70 30.22
C LYS A 137 -10.07 -4.19 29.87
N ASN A 138 -9.29 -4.50 28.83
CA ASN A 138 -9.09 -5.87 28.34
C ASN A 138 -7.58 -6.19 28.33
N PRO A 139 -6.98 -6.59 29.47
CA PRO A 139 -5.53 -6.80 29.57
C PRO A 139 -5.00 -7.98 28.75
N ASP A 140 -5.84 -8.99 28.52
CA ASP A 140 -5.53 -10.13 27.65
C ASP A 140 -5.85 -9.76 26.20
N ASN A 141 -5.07 -8.86 25.63
CA ASN A 141 -5.34 -8.28 24.33
C ASN A 141 -4.23 -8.48 23.30
N MET A 142 -4.59 -8.24 22.03
CA MET A 142 -3.68 -8.15 20.91
C MET A 142 -3.93 -6.85 20.14
N VAL A 143 -2.85 -6.19 19.68
CA VAL A 143 -2.94 -5.10 18.71
C VAL A 143 -2.30 -5.55 17.40
N ILE A 144 -3.08 -5.44 16.32
CA ILE A 144 -2.68 -5.76 14.95
C ILE A 144 -2.62 -4.46 14.15
N VAL A 145 -1.49 -4.17 13.50
CA VAL A 145 -1.37 -3.07 12.55
C VAL A 145 -1.25 -3.69 11.16
N ASP A 146 -2.35 -3.62 10.41
CA ASP A 146 -2.38 -4.06 9.01
C ASP A 146 -1.88 -2.95 8.09
N GLU A 147 -1.19 -3.32 7.04
CA GLU A 147 -0.40 -2.43 6.18
C GLU A 147 0.48 -1.49 7.02
N SER A 148 1.39 -2.08 7.78
CA SER A 148 2.23 -1.38 8.77
C SER A 148 3.15 -0.31 8.16
N THR A 149 3.31 -0.27 6.85
CA THR A 149 3.92 0.85 6.13
C THR A 149 3.25 2.19 6.41
N THR A 150 1.98 2.20 6.82
CA THR A 150 1.25 3.39 7.25
C THR A 150 1.85 4.08 8.48
N ILE A 151 2.66 3.35 9.27
CA ILE A 151 3.40 3.86 10.43
C ILE A 151 4.91 3.98 10.21
N LYS A 152 5.41 3.90 8.97
CA LYS A 152 6.84 4.06 8.64
C LYS A 152 7.40 5.45 8.94
N ASN A 153 6.58 6.49 8.91
CA ASN A 153 7.01 7.86 9.21
C ASN A 153 6.99 8.12 10.74
N ARG A 154 8.15 7.98 11.39
CA ARG A 154 8.32 8.21 12.83
C ARG A 154 7.91 9.59 13.34
N LYS A 155 7.88 10.62 12.46
CA LYS A 155 7.51 11.99 12.84
C LYS A 155 5.99 12.21 12.86
N ALA A 156 5.22 11.38 12.18
CA ALA A 156 3.77 11.52 12.08
C ALA A 156 3.10 11.30 13.46
N ALA A 157 2.09 12.11 13.77
CA ALA A 157 1.35 12.02 15.03
C ALA A 157 0.72 10.63 15.21
N ARG A 158 0.08 10.08 14.16
CA ARG A 158 -0.50 8.73 14.18
C ARG A 158 0.51 7.64 14.54
N THR A 159 1.72 7.69 13.96
CA THR A 159 2.79 6.73 14.24
C THR A 159 3.20 6.76 15.71
N LYS A 160 3.44 7.96 16.25
CA LYS A 160 3.80 8.15 17.66
C LYS A 160 2.70 7.65 18.61
N ASN A 161 1.44 7.86 18.24
CA ASN A 161 0.30 7.44 19.04
C ASN A 161 0.08 5.93 19.01
N ILE A 162 0.27 5.29 17.84
CA ILE A 162 0.19 3.84 17.69
C ILE A 162 1.34 3.16 18.43
N ILE A 163 2.57 3.65 18.31
CA ILE A 163 3.71 3.11 19.07
C ILE A 163 3.43 3.12 20.58
N LYS A 164 2.81 4.16 21.13
CA LYS A 164 2.46 4.23 22.57
C LYS A 164 1.41 3.19 23.00
N LEU A 165 0.71 2.51 22.09
CA LEU A 165 -0.20 1.43 22.45
C LEU A 165 0.53 0.18 22.93
N GLN A 166 1.81 0.04 22.64
CA GLN A 166 2.64 -1.06 23.12
C GLN A 166 2.61 -1.21 24.66
N ASP A 167 2.48 -0.11 25.39
CA ASP A 167 2.44 -0.09 26.86
C ASP A 167 1.16 -0.73 27.42
N PHE A 168 0.15 -0.93 26.58
CA PHE A 168 -1.16 -1.49 26.92
C PHE A 168 -1.45 -2.81 26.21
N SER A 169 -0.50 -3.32 25.40
CA SER A 169 -0.71 -4.46 24.51
C SER A 169 0.08 -5.67 24.98
N LYS A 170 -0.64 -6.80 25.20
CA LYS A 170 -0.01 -8.09 25.58
C LYS A 170 0.65 -8.74 24.36
N TYR A 171 -0.06 -8.79 23.23
CA TYR A 171 0.43 -9.32 21.96
C TYR A 171 0.42 -8.23 20.90
N ARG A 172 1.39 -8.23 19.99
CA ARG A 172 1.46 -7.28 18.87
C ARG A 172 1.80 -7.98 17.57
N ARG A 173 1.12 -7.57 16.49
CA ARG A 173 1.39 -8.03 15.13
C ARG A 173 1.48 -6.83 14.20
N ILE A 174 2.41 -6.87 13.26
CA ILE A 174 2.42 -6.00 12.08
C ILE A 174 2.30 -6.86 10.84
N LEU A 175 1.49 -6.43 9.90
CA LEU A 175 1.22 -7.12 8.65
C LEU A 175 1.57 -6.18 7.50
N THR A 176 2.38 -6.64 6.57
CA THR A 176 2.61 -5.93 5.30
C THR A 176 3.28 -6.84 4.28
N GLY A 177 2.95 -6.65 3.01
CA GLY A 177 3.65 -7.30 1.90
C GLY A 177 4.96 -6.62 1.53
N SER A 178 5.12 -5.35 1.89
CA SER A 178 6.27 -4.53 1.47
C SER A 178 6.79 -3.67 2.62
N PRO A 179 7.50 -4.25 3.60
CA PRO A 179 7.95 -3.53 4.80
C PRO A 179 8.97 -2.40 4.50
N VAL A 180 9.68 -2.51 3.38
CA VAL A 180 10.63 -1.51 2.88
C VAL A 180 10.14 -0.97 1.55
N THR A 181 9.71 0.29 1.52
CA THR A 181 9.13 0.92 0.32
C THR A 181 9.91 2.13 -0.18
N LYS A 182 10.65 2.79 0.70
CA LYS A 182 11.51 3.93 0.36
C LYS A 182 12.96 3.68 0.74
N SER A 183 13.15 3.09 1.90
CA SER A 183 14.47 2.85 2.45
C SER A 183 14.42 1.85 3.62
N PRO A 184 15.54 1.22 4.00
CA PRO A 184 15.63 0.40 5.21
C PRO A 184 15.19 1.13 6.49
N MET A 185 15.22 2.47 6.46
CA MET A 185 14.78 3.32 7.58
C MET A 185 13.27 3.21 7.86
N ASP A 186 12.49 2.73 6.89
CA ASP A 186 11.04 2.49 7.03
C ASP A 186 10.73 1.44 8.11
N LEU A 187 11.67 0.52 8.37
CA LEU A 187 11.52 -0.54 9.35
C LEU A 187 11.55 -0.05 10.79
N PHE A 188 12.27 1.05 11.07
CA PHE A 188 12.51 1.47 12.46
C PHE A 188 11.23 1.64 13.25
N SER A 189 10.30 2.47 12.80
CA SER A 189 9.05 2.73 13.54
C SER A 189 8.07 1.57 13.53
N GLN A 190 8.07 0.74 12.49
CA GLN A 190 7.29 -0.50 12.43
C GLN A 190 7.77 -1.49 13.51
N CYS A 191 9.07 -1.71 13.58
CA CYS A 191 9.68 -2.59 14.59
C CYS A 191 9.62 -2.00 16.00
N GLU A 192 9.71 -0.68 16.15
CA GLU A 192 9.53 0.01 17.43
C GLU A 192 8.15 -0.23 18.03
N PHE A 193 7.10 -0.28 17.19
CA PHE A 193 5.76 -0.68 17.66
C PHE A 193 5.74 -2.13 18.13
N LEU A 194 6.39 -3.05 17.42
CA LEU A 194 6.40 -4.47 17.82
C LEU A 194 7.06 -4.66 19.17
N ASN A 195 8.29 -4.24 19.30
CA ASN A 195 9.06 -4.34 20.51
C ASN A 195 10.21 -3.31 20.46
N PRO A 196 10.25 -2.33 21.39
CA PRO A 196 11.37 -1.44 21.48
C PRO A 196 12.67 -2.21 21.56
N LYS A 197 13.65 -1.80 20.77
CA LYS A 197 14.97 -2.43 20.71
C LYS A 197 15.02 -3.83 20.03
N CYS A 198 13.95 -4.34 19.42
CA CYS A 198 14.04 -5.63 18.70
C CYS A 198 15.10 -5.60 17.60
N LEU A 199 15.37 -4.42 17.01
CA LEU A 199 16.48 -4.20 16.09
C LEU A 199 17.83 -3.98 16.78
N GLY A 200 17.87 -3.89 18.12
CA GLY A 200 19.08 -3.68 18.91
C GLY A 200 19.53 -2.22 19.00
N PHE A 201 18.64 -1.24 18.79
CA PHE A 201 18.97 0.19 18.85
C PHE A 201 18.02 0.95 19.79
N ASN A 202 18.59 1.89 20.53
CA ASN A 202 17.83 2.74 21.45
C ASN A 202 17.26 4.02 20.79
N SER A 203 17.67 4.31 19.55
CA SER A 203 17.19 5.48 18.82
C SER A 203 17.26 5.29 17.31
N TYR A 204 16.43 6.03 16.61
CA TYR A 204 16.46 6.11 15.15
C TYR A 204 17.83 6.54 14.61
N TYR A 205 18.50 7.49 15.25
CA TYR A 205 19.78 7.98 14.77
C TYR A 205 20.90 6.95 14.92
N ALA A 206 20.87 6.13 15.97
CA ALA A 206 21.79 5.00 16.11
C ALA A 206 21.53 3.94 15.04
N PHE A 207 20.27 3.62 14.75
CA PHE A 207 19.87 2.73 13.65
C PHE A 207 20.33 3.29 12.28
N GLN A 208 20.04 4.56 12.00
CA GLN A 208 20.48 5.23 10.77
C GLN A 208 22.01 5.22 10.64
N GLY A 209 22.74 5.56 11.69
CA GLY A 209 24.21 5.55 11.70
C GLY A 209 24.82 4.18 11.45
N ARG A 210 24.09 3.08 11.79
CA ARG A 210 24.54 1.71 11.51
C ARG A 210 24.34 1.29 10.06
N TYR A 211 23.17 1.64 9.47
CA TYR A 211 22.73 1.07 8.20
C TYR A 211 22.70 2.06 7.04
N ALA A 212 22.87 3.36 7.27
CA ALA A 212 22.90 4.36 6.22
C ALA A 212 24.24 5.08 6.12
N ASN A 213 24.66 5.37 4.89
CA ASN A 213 25.76 6.29 4.59
C ASN A 213 25.17 7.68 4.47
N VAL A 214 25.54 8.58 5.39
CA VAL A 214 25.01 9.93 5.46
C VAL A 214 26.10 10.92 5.08
N GLN A 215 25.81 11.80 4.14
CA GLN A 215 26.67 12.94 3.78
C GLN A 215 25.99 14.24 4.14
N GLN A 216 26.75 15.16 4.71
CA GLN A 216 26.29 16.51 4.93
C GLN A 216 26.38 17.27 3.60
N ARG A 217 25.27 17.85 3.17
CA ARG A 217 25.22 18.73 1.98
C ARG A 217 24.80 20.12 2.42
N ALA A 218 25.39 21.12 1.75
CA ALA A 218 25.01 22.50 1.90
C ALA A 218 24.14 22.93 0.72
N MET A 219 23.11 23.71 0.99
CA MET A 219 22.28 24.37 0.01
C MET A 219 22.05 25.82 0.47
N GLY A 220 22.79 26.75 -0.11
CA GLY A 220 22.91 28.11 0.40
C GLY A 220 23.47 28.13 1.83
N HIS A 221 22.80 28.84 2.73
CA HIS A 221 23.19 28.94 4.15
C HIS A 221 22.72 27.78 5.04
N ARG A 222 22.03 26.77 4.47
CA ARG A 222 21.51 25.62 5.22
C ARG A 222 22.27 24.35 4.91
N SER A 223 22.66 23.64 5.96
CA SER A 223 23.21 22.28 5.81
C SER A 223 22.15 21.24 6.20
N PHE A 224 22.12 20.12 5.47
CA PHE A 224 21.25 18.99 5.76
C PHE A 224 21.97 17.66 5.52
N ASN A 225 21.54 16.65 6.25
CA ASN A 225 22.08 15.30 6.11
C ASN A 225 21.27 14.56 5.04
N GLN A 226 21.97 14.08 4.00
CA GLN A 226 21.40 13.26 2.93
C GLN A 226 21.93 11.82 3.05
N ILE A 227 21.02 10.85 2.99
CA ILE A 227 21.38 9.44 2.84
C ILE A 227 21.79 9.24 1.37
N VAL A 228 23.03 8.76 1.16
CA VAL A 228 23.60 8.53 -0.17
C VAL A 228 23.78 7.04 -0.48
N GLY A 229 23.46 6.17 0.46
CA GLY A 229 23.55 4.72 0.31
C GLY A 229 23.29 3.99 1.62
N TYR A 230 23.29 2.68 1.56
CA TYR A 230 23.06 1.80 2.70
C TYR A 230 24.21 0.79 2.84
N ARG A 231 24.32 0.19 4.02
CA ARG A 231 25.35 -0.77 4.36
C ARG A 231 24.85 -1.78 5.38
N LYS A 232 25.53 -2.95 5.46
CA LYS A 232 25.24 -4.00 6.44
C LYS A 232 23.79 -4.51 6.41
N LEU A 233 23.22 -4.58 5.22
CA LEU A 233 21.83 -4.99 5.05
C LEU A 233 21.62 -6.46 5.42
N ASP A 234 22.61 -7.33 5.20
CA ASP A 234 22.58 -8.73 5.65
C ASP A 234 22.47 -8.85 7.18
N GLU A 235 23.16 -7.97 7.94
CA GLU A 235 23.02 -7.90 9.39
C GLU A 235 21.59 -7.51 9.78
N LEU A 236 21.01 -6.56 9.06
CA LEU A 236 19.62 -6.12 9.30
C LEU A 236 18.65 -7.26 9.01
N ASN A 237 18.82 -7.95 7.89
CA ASN A 237 18.02 -9.13 7.55
C ASN A 237 18.08 -10.20 8.65
N GLY A 238 19.26 -10.62 9.07
CA GLY A 238 19.41 -11.61 10.14
C GLY A 238 18.87 -11.17 11.50
N LYS A 239 18.58 -9.87 11.70
CA LYS A 239 17.82 -9.41 12.88
C LYS A 239 16.32 -9.55 12.69
N LEU A 240 15.81 -9.28 11.49
CA LEU A 240 14.39 -9.42 11.15
C LEU A 240 13.96 -10.87 11.25
N ASP A 241 14.75 -11.82 10.79
CA ASP A 241 14.46 -13.27 10.82
C ASP A 241 14.11 -13.80 12.21
N LYS A 242 14.55 -13.13 13.27
CA LYS A 242 14.29 -13.54 14.66
C LYS A 242 12.85 -13.30 15.12
N PHE A 243 12.11 -12.44 14.44
CA PHE A 243 10.76 -12.05 14.85
C PHE A 243 9.82 -11.81 13.67
N SER A 244 10.19 -12.28 12.48
CA SER A 244 9.35 -12.16 11.28
C SER A 244 9.46 -13.38 10.38
N ASN A 245 8.44 -13.60 9.57
CA ASN A 245 8.49 -14.49 8.41
C ASN A 245 8.40 -13.67 7.14
N ARG A 246 9.23 -14.00 6.14
CA ARG A 246 9.10 -13.49 4.79
C ARG A 246 8.51 -14.57 3.89
N ILE A 247 7.34 -14.30 3.29
CA ILE A 247 6.66 -15.20 2.35
C ILE A 247 6.45 -14.46 1.04
N LEU A 248 6.97 -15.02 -0.03
CA LEU A 248 6.79 -14.52 -1.38
C LEU A 248 5.70 -15.33 -2.09
N LYS A 249 5.00 -14.71 -3.05
CA LYS A 249 3.99 -15.39 -3.85
C LYS A 249 4.59 -16.54 -4.66
N GLU A 250 5.75 -16.30 -5.25
CA GLU A 250 6.47 -17.27 -6.07
C GLU A 250 6.87 -18.54 -5.32
N ASP A 251 7.05 -18.45 -3.99
CA ASP A 251 7.42 -19.59 -3.16
C ASP A 251 6.22 -20.45 -2.74
N CYS A 252 5.01 -19.93 -2.82
CA CYS A 252 3.85 -20.56 -2.16
C CYS A 252 2.56 -20.61 -2.98
N LEU A 253 2.50 -19.92 -4.12
CA LEU A 253 1.33 -19.89 -5.00
C LEU A 253 1.75 -20.20 -6.43
N ASP A 254 1.01 -21.12 -7.05
CA ASP A 254 1.14 -21.40 -8.47
C ASP A 254 0.39 -20.31 -9.27
N LEU A 255 1.05 -19.17 -9.48
CA LEU A 255 0.53 -18.06 -10.25
C LEU A 255 1.28 -17.94 -11.59
N PRO A 256 0.60 -17.55 -12.65
CA PRO A 256 1.26 -17.29 -13.94
C PRO A 256 2.32 -16.20 -13.81
N ASP A 257 3.31 -16.24 -14.71
CA ASP A 257 4.40 -15.26 -14.76
C ASP A 257 3.89 -13.83 -14.97
N LYS A 258 4.66 -12.87 -14.48
CA LYS A 258 4.53 -11.45 -14.80
C LYS A 258 5.43 -11.11 -15.99
N LEU A 259 4.90 -10.38 -16.94
CA LEU A 259 5.66 -9.82 -18.06
C LEU A 259 5.66 -8.29 -17.96
N TYR A 260 6.83 -7.68 -18.03
CA TYR A 260 6.95 -6.22 -18.03
C TYR A 260 7.42 -5.73 -19.41
N ILE A 261 6.69 -4.74 -19.92
CA ILE A 261 6.95 -4.15 -21.24
C ILE A 261 7.03 -2.64 -21.09
N ARG A 262 8.09 -2.04 -21.61
CA ARG A 262 8.20 -0.59 -21.76
C ARG A 262 7.76 -0.21 -23.16
N ARG A 263 6.87 0.77 -23.28
CA ARG A 263 6.45 1.40 -24.53
C ARG A 263 6.90 2.84 -24.55
N ASP A 264 7.82 3.15 -25.43
CA ASP A 264 8.37 4.50 -25.56
C ASP A 264 7.40 5.40 -26.35
N VAL A 265 7.04 6.53 -25.71
CA VAL A 265 6.14 7.53 -26.29
C VAL A 265 6.91 8.85 -26.43
N PRO A 266 7.42 9.17 -27.63
CA PRO A 266 8.13 10.43 -27.86
C PRO A 266 7.22 11.63 -27.59
N LEU A 267 7.80 12.68 -26.99
CA LEU A 267 7.12 13.96 -26.84
C LEU A 267 6.87 14.60 -28.21
N THR A 268 5.75 15.30 -28.38
CA THR A 268 5.54 16.17 -29.52
C THR A 268 6.53 17.35 -29.47
N VAL A 269 6.68 18.08 -30.56
CA VAL A 269 7.58 19.24 -30.67
C VAL A 269 7.21 20.29 -29.60
N GLU A 270 5.92 20.51 -29.39
CA GLU A 270 5.42 21.46 -28.40
C GLU A 270 5.70 20.98 -26.96
N GLN A 271 5.37 19.72 -26.66
CA GLN A 271 5.69 19.14 -25.35
C GLN A 271 7.19 19.21 -25.04
N ALA A 272 8.05 18.87 -26.00
CA ALA A 272 9.49 18.90 -25.83
C ALA A 272 10.02 20.32 -25.55
N ARG A 273 9.46 21.32 -26.24
CA ARG A 273 9.78 22.74 -26.01
C ARG A 273 9.38 23.17 -24.59
N LEU A 274 8.13 22.92 -24.20
CA LEU A 274 7.62 23.26 -22.86
C LEU A 274 8.35 22.51 -21.75
N TYR A 275 8.62 21.23 -21.94
CA TYR A 275 9.39 20.41 -21.01
C TYR A 275 10.79 20.97 -20.76
N LYS A 276 11.49 21.37 -21.85
CA LYS A 276 12.83 21.96 -21.74
C LYS A 276 12.79 23.31 -21.02
N GLN A 277 11.78 24.15 -21.31
CA GLN A 277 11.61 25.45 -20.64
C GLN A 277 11.33 25.24 -19.14
N MET A 278 10.38 24.37 -18.78
CA MET A 278 10.02 24.07 -17.39
C MET A 278 11.20 23.50 -16.63
N LYS A 279 11.95 22.55 -17.23
CA LYS A 279 13.15 21.97 -16.63
C LYS A 279 14.23 23.04 -16.38
N LYS A 280 14.47 23.95 -17.33
CA LYS A 280 15.44 25.05 -17.17
C LYS A 280 15.03 25.99 -16.05
N LEU A 281 13.75 26.36 -15.98
CA LEU A 281 13.21 27.22 -14.93
C LEU A 281 13.32 26.55 -13.55
N ALA A 282 13.00 25.24 -13.45
CA ALA A 282 13.13 24.50 -12.20
C ALA A 282 14.58 24.43 -11.71
N LEU A 283 15.54 24.24 -12.63
CA LEU A 283 16.96 24.22 -12.29
C LEU A 283 17.46 25.60 -11.83
N ALA A 284 17.08 26.68 -12.53
CA ALA A 284 17.43 28.03 -12.13
C ALA A 284 16.91 28.36 -10.72
N LYS A 285 15.64 28.06 -10.44
CA LYS A 285 15.04 28.25 -9.11
C LYS A 285 15.72 27.42 -8.00
N LEU A 286 16.26 26.25 -8.34
CA LEU A 286 17.06 25.44 -7.41
C LEU A 286 18.42 26.10 -7.11
N GLU A 287 19.09 26.65 -8.14
CA GLU A 287 20.36 27.33 -7.99
C GLU A 287 20.24 28.63 -7.20
N ASP A 288 19.19 29.42 -7.45
CA ASP A 288 18.88 30.66 -6.73
C ASP A 288 18.35 30.45 -5.30
N GLY A 289 18.12 29.19 -4.89
CA GLY A 289 17.60 28.85 -3.57
C GLY A 289 16.11 29.13 -3.35
N GLU A 290 15.38 29.57 -4.38
CA GLU A 290 13.93 29.80 -4.31
C GLU A 290 13.14 28.51 -4.08
N LEU A 291 13.64 27.37 -4.57
CA LEU A 291 13.08 26.03 -4.28
C LEU A 291 13.64 25.45 -2.98
N ALA A 292 13.48 26.18 -1.88
CA ALA A 292 14.04 25.84 -0.59
C ALA A 292 13.31 24.67 0.14
N THR A 293 12.16 24.19 -0.37
CA THR A 293 11.37 23.15 0.27
C THR A 293 11.21 21.92 -0.62
N THR A 294 11.14 20.74 0.02
CA THR A 294 10.83 19.48 -0.69
C THR A 294 9.50 19.56 -1.44
N ALA A 295 8.53 20.31 -0.93
CA ALA A 295 7.23 20.50 -1.56
C ALA A 295 7.35 21.24 -2.90
N SER A 296 8.16 22.31 -2.97
CA SER A 296 8.37 23.08 -4.23
C SER A 296 9.05 22.23 -5.31
N VAL A 297 10.03 21.39 -4.93
CA VAL A 297 10.69 20.47 -5.87
C VAL A 297 9.71 19.42 -6.40
N LEU A 298 8.88 18.85 -5.52
CA LEU A 298 7.85 17.87 -5.92
C LEU A 298 6.83 18.49 -6.89
N THR A 299 6.43 19.74 -6.68
CA THR A 299 5.54 20.44 -7.59
C THR A 299 6.16 20.57 -8.99
N GLN A 300 7.44 20.90 -9.10
CA GLN A 300 8.12 20.98 -10.41
C GLN A 300 8.19 19.61 -11.11
N ILE A 301 8.47 18.54 -10.36
CA ILE A 301 8.45 17.18 -10.87
C ILE A 301 7.05 16.83 -11.41
N MET A 302 5.99 17.15 -10.67
CA MET A 302 4.62 16.94 -11.11
C MET A 302 4.29 17.71 -12.40
N ARG A 303 4.71 18.97 -12.52
CA ARG A 303 4.52 19.78 -13.75
C ARG A 303 5.22 19.16 -14.96
N LEU A 304 6.46 18.69 -14.79
CA LEU A 304 7.19 18.00 -15.85
C LEU A 304 6.46 16.72 -16.28
N GLN A 305 5.90 15.96 -15.34
CA GLN A 305 5.14 14.76 -15.68
C GLN A 305 3.79 15.08 -16.34
N GLN A 306 3.09 16.12 -15.93
CA GLN A 306 1.86 16.61 -16.58
C GLN A 306 2.12 16.94 -18.05
N ILE A 307 3.24 17.60 -18.37
CA ILE A 307 3.62 17.85 -19.76
C ILE A 307 3.81 16.54 -20.54
N CYS A 308 4.45 15.52 -19.94
CA CYS A 308 4.58 14.20 -20.57
C CYS A 308 3.22 13.54 -20.80
N CYS A 309 2.24 13.75 -19.91
CA CYS A 309 0.87 13.24 -20.04
C CYS A 309 -0.01 14.04 -21.00
N GLY A 310 0.46 15.18 -21.51
CA GLY A 310 -0.27 16.00 -22.49
C GLY A 310 -1.21 17.03 -21.89
N PHE A 311 -0.82 17.61 -20.76
CA PHE A 311 -1.49 18.79 -20.20
C PHE A 311 -0.55 19.57 -19.27
N LEU A 312 -0.93 20.80 -18.97
CA LEU A 312 -0.31 21.61 -17.94
C LEU A 312 -1.40 22.22 -17.07
N GLN A 313 -1.29 22.03 -15.76
CA GLN A 313 -2.16 22.67 -14.79
C GLN A 313 -1.41 23.83 -14.13
N PRO A 314 -1.72 25.10 -14.42
CA PRO A 314 -1.15 26.25 -13.75
C PRO A 314 -1.49 26.25 -12.24
N ASP A 315 -0.77 27.09 -11.46
CA ASP A 315 -1.11 27.29 -10.03
C ASP A 315 -2.43 28.05 -9.88
N GLU A 316 -2.71 28.94 -10.84
CA GLU A 316 -3.99 29.66 -11.00
C GLU A 316 -4.46 29.49 -12.45
N GLY A 317 -5.75 29.17 -12.65
CA GLY A 317 -6.36 29.03 -13.96
C GLY A 317 -6.76 27.62 -14.33
N GLU A 318 -7.24 27.46 -15.56
CA GLU A 318 -7.74 26.20 -16.10
C GLU A 318 -6.60 25.32 -16.63
N ILE A 319 -6.87 24.02 -16.70
CA ILE A 319 -5.96 23.04 -17.30
C ILE A 319 -5.77 23.38 -18.79
N GLN A 320 -4.54 23.47 -19.23
CA GLN A 320 -4.17 23.67 -20.63
C GLN A 320 -3.87 22.30 -21.26
N PRO A 321 -4.71 21.80 -22.17
CA PRO A 321 -4.43 20.57 -22.89
C PRO A 321 -3.27 20.78 -23.89
N LEU A 322 -2.48 19.75 -24.08
CA LEU A 322 -1.38 19.68 -25.04
C LEU A 322 -1.59 18.45 -25.93
N ASP A 323 -1.29 18.59 -27.23
CA ASP A 323 -1.22 17.44 -28.10
C ASP A 323 -0.14 16.47 -27.62
N ASN A 324 -0.46 15.20 -27.58
CA ASN A 324 0.46 14.16 -27.14
C ASN A 324 0.20 12.83 -27.87
N ASN A 325 1.25 12.05 -28.03
CA ASN A 325 1.21 10.75 -28.67
C ASN A 325 0.77 9.62 -27.72
N ARG A 326 0.50 9.92 -26.45
CA ARG A 326 0.27 8.89 -25.40
C ARG A 326 -1.10 8.24 -25.51
N ILE A 327 -2.11 8.99 -25.95
CA ILE A 327 -3.45 8.44 -26.23
C ILE A 327 -3.40 7.51 -27.45
N ASP A 328 -2.70 7.92 -28.51
CA ASP A 328 -2.58 7.08 -29.70
C ASP A 328 -1.85 5.77 -29.38
N GLU A 329 -0.76 5.83 -28.60
CA GLU A 329 -0.05 4.63 -28.17
C GLU A 329 -0.89 3.75 -27.22
N LEU A 330 -1.70 4.33 -26.36
CA LEU A 330 -2.67 3.59 -25.55
C LEU A 330 -3.66 2.83 -26.45
N LEU A 331 -4.20 3.48 -27.49
CA LEU A 331 -5.11 2.83 -28.42
C LEU A 331 -4.42 1.70 -29.21
N ASN A 332 -3.17 1.90 -29.64
CA ASN A 332 -2.39 0.84 -30.30
C ASN A 332 -2.23 -0.39 -29.38
N ILE A 333 -1.88 -0.18 -28.11
CA ILE A 333 -1.76 -1.27 -27.12
C ILE A 333 -3.10 -1.97 -26.93
N ILE A 334 -4.21 -1.24 -26.86
CA ILE A 334 -5.56 -1.81 -26.70
C ILE A 334 -5.96 -2.65 -27.91
N GLU A 335 -5.56 -2.26 -29.12
CA GLU A 335 -5.78 -3.06 -30.33
C GLU A 335 -4.94 -4.35 -30.34
N GLU A 336 -3.74 -4.33 -29.77
CA GLU A 336 -2.90 -5.51 -29.58
C GLU A 336 -3.43 -6.42 -28.44
N THR A 337 -4.27 -5.90 -27.55
CA THR A 337 -4.72 -6.57 -26.33
C THR A 337 -6.03 -7.32 -26.55
N GLN A 338 -6.07 -8.59 -26.16
CA GLN A 338 -7.30 -9.37 -26.10
C GLN A 338 -7.88 -9.37 -24.68
N GLY A 339 -9.22 -9.28 -24.57
CA GLY A 339 -9.91 -9.33 -23.29
C GLY A 339 -9.94 -8.00 -22.53
N LYS A 340 -10.09 -8.11 -21.21
CA LYS A 340 -10.20 -6.95 -20.32
C LYS A 340 -8.84 -6.35 -19.97
N ALA A 341 -8.78 -5.03 -19.82
CA ALA A 341 -7.56 -4.31 -19.48
C ALA A 341 -7.79 -3.32 -18.34
N ILE A 342 -6.77 -3.20 -17.47
CA ILE A 342 -6.69 -2.19 -16.43
C ILE A 342 -5.78 -1.07 -16.91
N ILE A 343 -6.22 0.18 -16.79
CA ILE A 343 -5.45 1.37 -17.17
C ILE A 343 -5.28 2.24 -15.93
N TRP A 344 -4.04 2.36 -15.47
CA TRP A 344 -3.70 3.18 -14.32
C TRP A 344 -3.19 4.55 -14.75
N ALA A 345 -3.82 5.63 -14.28
CA ALA A 345 -3.39 7.00 -14.50
C ALA A 345 -3.32 7.78 -13.18
N SER A 346 -2.28 8.59 -13.03
CA SER A 346 -2.02 9.34 -11.79
C SER A 346 -2.89 10.59 -11.64
N TYR A 347 -3.39 11.14 -12.75
CA TYR A 347 -4.12 12.40 -12.79
C TYR A 347 -5.58 12.22 -13.22
N THR A 348 -6.49 12.92 -12.55
CA THR A 348 -7.93 12.91 -12.87
C THR A 348 -8.21 13.38 -14.31
N HIS A 349 -7.42 14.35 -14.80
CA HIS A 349 -7.53 14.82 -16.19
C HIS A 349 -7.31 13.66 -17.18
N ASP A 350 -6.26 12.87 -16.97
CA ASP A 350 -5.96 11.72 -17.83
C ASP A 350 -7.05 10.66 -17.76
N ILE A 351 -7.56 10.36 -16.57
CA ILE A 351 -8.64 9.38 -16.37
C ILE A 351 -9.88 9.77 -17.19
N LYS A 352 -10.29 11.04 -17.13
CA LYS A 352 -11.42 11.56 -17.88
C LYS A 352 -11.17 11.50 -19.39
N LYS A 353 -9.98 11.94 -19.85
CA LYS A 353 -9.60 11.88 -21.26
C LYS A 353 -9.56 10.44 -21.80
N ILE A 354 -8.98 9.50 -21.05
CA ILE A 354 -8.93 8.09 -21.42
C ILE A 354 -10.34 7.52 -21.52
N ARG A 355 -11.21 7.78 -20.51
CA ARG A 355 -12.61 7.37 -20.55
C ARG A 355 -13.31 7.87 -21.82
N ASP A 356 -13.24 9.16 -22.07
CA ASP A 356 -13.95 9.78 -23.20
C ASP A 356 -13.48 9.20 -24.53
N THR A 357 -12.17 9.01 -24.70
CA THR A 357 -11.58 8.39 -25.91
C THR A 357 -12.02 6.93 -26.09
N LEU A 358 -12.05 6.16 -25.00
CA LEU A 358 -12.46 4.76 -25.07
C LEU A 358 -13.97 4.61 -25.26
N SER A 359 -14.78 5.45 -24.61
CA SER A 359 -16.24 5.47 -24.81
C SER A 359 -16.61 5.84 -26.25
N GLU A 360 -15.93 6.79 -26.85
CA GLU A 360 -16.15 7.17 -28.26
C GLU A 360 -15.82 6.02 -29.21
N LYS A 361 -14.75 5.27 -28.95
CA LYS A 361 -14.29 4.21 -29.87
C LYS A 361 -14.96 2.85 -29.61
N TYR A 362 -15.29 2.49 -28.38
CA TYR A 362 -15.74 1.16 -27.99
C TYR A 362 -17.13 1.11 -27.33
N GLY A 363 -17.79 2.26 -27.13
CA GLY A 363 -19.08 2.39 -26.44
C GLY A 363 -18.93 2.76 -24.97
N GLU A 364 -19.92 3.50 -24.44
CA GLU A 364 -19.91 3.97 -23.05
C GLU A 364 -19.89 2.82 -22.03
N GLU A 365 -20.58 1.72 -22.32
CA GLU A 365 -20.66 0.53 -21.49
C GLU A 365 -19.34 -0.25 -21.39
N SER A 366 -18.39 0.02 -22.30
CA SER A 366 -17.11 -0.67 -22.34
C SER A 366 -16.10 -0.19 -21.31
N VAL A 367 -16.32 0.98 -20.66
CA VAL A 367 -15.37 1.62 -19.79
C VAL A 367 -16.00 2.11 -18.49
N SER A 368 -15.34 1.83 -17.37
CA SER A 368 -15.69 2.39 -16.07
C SER A 368 -14.49 3.04 -15.38
N CYS A 369 -14.77 4.11 -14.62
CA CYS A 369 -13.75 4.87 -13.90
C CYS A 369 -13.76 4.61 -12.41
N TYR A 370 -12.56 4.41 -11.82
CA TYR A 370 -12.38 4.16 -10.39
C TYR A 370 -11.32 5.10 -9.80
N TYR A 371 -11.75 6.21 -9.24
CA TYR A 371 -10.88 7.26 -8.69
C TYR A 371 -11.56 8.03 -7.55
N GLY A 372 -10.97 9.14 -7.10
CA GLY A 372 -11.47 9.88 -5.93
C GLY A 372 -12.92 10.36 -6.02
N GLU A 373 -13.37 10.76 -7.21
CA GLU A 373 -14.73 11.26 -7.45
C GLU A 373 -15.77 10.15 -7.67
N THR A 374 -15.35 8.89 -7.86
CA THR A 374 -16.30 7.75 -7.99
C THR A 374 -17.07 7.56 -6.70
N PRO A 375 -18.41 7.60 -6.74
CA PRO A 375 -19.28 7.38 -5.58
C PRO A 375 -18.98 6.06 -4.87
N GLN A 376 -19.08 6.05 -3.54
CA GLN A 376 -18.67 4.88 -2.76
C GLN A 376 -19.59 3.67 -2.96
N ASP A 377 -20.84 3.91 -3.22
CA ASP A 377 -21.88 2.91 -3.53
C ASP A 377 -21.68 2.25 -4.90
N GLU A 378 -21.17 2.99 -5.89
CA GLU A 378 -20.89 2.46 -7.24
C GLU A 378 -19.62 1.60 -7.30
N ARG A 379 -18.68 1.82 -6.37
CA ARG A 379 -17.36 1.18 -6.42
C ARG A 379 -17.39 -0.34 -6.41
N GLN A 380 -18.33 -0.91 -5.65
CA GLN A 380 -18.46 -2.36 -5.56
C GLN A 380 -19.05 -2.92 -6.85
N THR A 381 -20.06 -2.26 -7.40
CA THR A 381 -20.72 -2.65 -8.67
C THR A 381 -19.74 -2.64 -9.83
N ILE A 382 -18.90 -1.59 -9.95
CA ILE A 382 -17.87 -1.49 -10.99
C ILE A 382 -16.90 -2.69 -10.93
N VAL A 383 -16.50 -3.09 -9.74
CA VAL A 383 -15.58 -4.24 -9.56
C VAL A 383 -16.28 -5.55 -9.93
N GLU A 384 -17.53 -5.74 -9.52
CA GLU A 384 -18.30 -6.95 -9.83
C GLU A 384 -18.57 -7.08 -11.33
N GLU A 385 -18.99 -6.02 -11.99
CA GLU A 385 -19.19 -5.97 -13.44
C GLU A 385 -17.88 -6.21 -14.21
N PHE A 386 -16.76 -5.66 -13.73
CA PHE A 386 -15.47 -5.90 -14.38
C PHE A 386 -15.00 -7.34 -14.23
N GLN A 387 -15.33 -8.01 -13.13
CA GLN A 387 -15.00 -9.42 -12.92
C GLN A 387 -15.90 -10.38 -13.68
N ASP A 388 -17.10 -9.96 -14.07
CA ASP A 388 -18.04 -10.75 -14.86
C ASP A 388 -17.68 -10.70 -16.34
N GLU A 389 -17.30 -11.83 -16.93
CA GLU A 389 -16.93 -11.95 -18.35
C GLU A 389 -18.13 -11.70 -19.30
N SER A 390 -19.37 -11.82 -18.81
CA SER A 390 -20.58 -11.62 -19.61
C SER A 390 -20.95 -10.14 -19.82
N THR A 391 -20.36 -9.23 -19.05
CA THR A 391 -20.60 -7.79 -19.18
C THR A 391 -19.78 -7.17 -20.32
N PRO A 392 -20.29 -6.11 -20.97
CA PRO A 392 -19.56 -5.36 -21.99
C PRO A 392 -18.35 -4.58 -21.42
N LEU A 393 -18.25 -4.44 -20.09
CA LEU A 393 -17.20 -3.67 -19.42
C LEU A 393 -15.83 -4.32 -19.67
N ARG A 394 -15.04 -3.70 -20.54
CA ARG A 394 -13.73 -4.16 -20.97
C ARG A 394 -12.58 -3.39 -20.30
N PHE A 395 -12.78 -2.10 -20.02
CA PHE A 395 -11.72 -1.20 -19.56
C PHE A 395 -12.00 -0.68 -18.17
N PHE A 396 -11.11 -1.00 -17.22
CA PHE A 396 -11.11 -0.43 -15.89
C PHE A 396 -10.07 0.70 -15.85
N VAL A 397 -10.52 1.95 -15.85
CA VAL A 397 -9.65 3.12 -15.81
C VAL A 397 -9.61 3.67 -14.39
N GLY A 398 -8.44 3.68 -13.76
CA GLY A 398 -8.38 4.04 -12.35
C GLY A 398 -7.15 4.79 -11.92
N GLN A 399 -7.25 5.35 -10.70
CA GLN A 399 -6.11 5.93 -10.02
C GLN A 399 -5.48 4.85 -9.12
N PRO A 400 -4.16 4.55 -9.27
CA PRO A 400 -3.52 3.47 -8.51
C PRO A 400 -3.67 3.63 -6.99
N ARG A 401 -3.63 4.86 -6.49
CA ARG A 401 -3.81 5.15 -5.06
C ARG A 401 -5.20 4.80 -4.53
N THR A 402 -6.25 4.99 -5.34
CA THR A 402 -7.64 4.69 -4.95
C THR A 402 -7.97 3.23 -5.18
N GLY A 403 -7.57 2.67 -6.34
CA GLY A 403 -7.81 1.26 -6.71
C GLY A 403 -6.81 0.28 -6.10
N GLY A 404 -5.70 0.76 -5.54
CA GLY A 404 -4.65 -0.08 -4.95
C GLY A 404 -5.03 -0.77 -3.63
N TYR A 405 -6.20 -0.53 -3.06
CA TYR A 405 -6.62 -1.13 -1.79
C TYR A 405 -7.89 -1.98 -1.93
N GLY A 406 -7.77 -3.27 -1.59
CA GLY A 406 -8.91 -4.14 -1.27
C GLY A 406 -9.77 -4.65 -2.41
N ILE A 407 -9.51 -4.31 -3.69
CA ILE A 407 -10.26 -4.80 -4.84
C ILE A 407 -9.55 -5.94 -5.55
N THR A 408 -10.29 -6.75 -6.29
CA THR A 408 -9.79 -7.86 -7.12
C THR A 408 -10.17 -7.61 -8.58
N LEU A 409 -9.20 -7.68 -9.48
CA LEU A 409 -9.36 -7.41 -10.91
C LEU A 409 -8.70 -8.50 -11.76
N THR A 410 -8.87 -9.76 -11.37
CA THR A 410 -8.24 -10.93 -12.01
C THR A 410 -8.84 -11.28 -13.39
N ALA A 411 -9.97 -10.69 -13.75
CA ALA A 411 -10.51 -10.81 -15.11
C ALA A 411 -9.61 -10.16 -16.17
N ALA A 412 -8.74 -9.24 -15.78
CA ALA A 412 -7.75 -8.65 -16.69
C ALA A 412 -6.40 -9.36 -16.58
N ASN A 413 -5.77 -9.57 -17.74
CA ASN A 413 -4.39 -10.03 -17.87
C ASN A 413 -3.46 -8.96 -18.49
N THR A 414 -3.98 -7.78 -18.79
CA THR A 414 -3.22 -6.63 -19.27
C THR A 414 -3.42 -5.44 -18.35
N VAL A 415 -2.32 -4.87 -17.89
CA VAL A 415 -2.30 -3.70 -17.00
C VAL A 415 -1.41 -2.63 -17.63
N ILE A 416 -2.00 -1.49 -17.96
CA ILE A 416 -1.32 -0.39 -18.64
C ILE A 416 -1.11 0.74 -17.63
N TYR A 417 0.13 1.16 -17.43
CA TYR A 417 0.46 2.36 -16.68
C TYR A 417 0.60 3.53 -17.63
N TYR A 418 -0.48 4.27 -17.79
CA TYR A 418 -0.49 5.52 -18.56
C TYR A 418 0.45 6.56 -17.93
N SER A 419 0.52 6.58 -16.60
CA SER A 419 1.50 7.36 -15.85
C SER A 419 1.83 6.68 -14.50
N ASN A 420 3.10 6.70 -14.11
CA ASN A 420 3.59 6.13 -12.86
C ASN A 420 3.79 7.19 -11.77
N SER A 421 3.70 6.77 -10.51
CA SER A 421 4.13 7.57 -9.37
C SER A 421 5.48 7.09 -8.84
N TYR A 422 6.18 7.94 -8.06
CA TYR A 422 7.41 7.57 -7.35
C TYR A 422 7.17 6.59 -6.18
N ASP A 423 5.93 6.26 -5.86
CA ASP A 423 5.59 5.46 -4.70
C ASP A 423 5.55 3.98 -5.05
N LEU A 424 6.59 3.25 -4.63
CA LEU A 424 6.72 1.82 -4.87
C LEU A 424 5.57 1.03 -4.25
N GLU A 425 5.10 1.42 -3.07
CA GLU A 425 3.99 0.74 -2.40
C GLU A 425 2.73 0.77 -3.26
N ILE A 426 2.39 1.95 -3.81
CA ILE A 426 1.24 2.12 -4.71
C ILE A 426 1.41 1.28 -5.97
N ARG A 427 2.62 1.23 -6.55
CA ARG A 427 2.91 0.42 -7.74
C ARG A 427 2.68 -1.07 -7.46
N LEU A 428 3.28 -1.62 -6.42
CA LEU A 428 3.15 -3.03 -6.06
C LEU A 428 1.70 -3.40 -5.72
N GLN A 429 1.00 -2.54 -4.98
CA GLN A 429 -0.41 -2.74 -4.66
C GLN A 429 -1.31 -2.75 -5.88
N SER A 430 -1.07 -1.88 -6.85
CA SER A 430 -1.86 -1.82 -8.08
C SER A 430 -1.58 -3.02 -9.01
N GLU A 431 -0.36 -3.54 -9.04
CA GLU A 431 -0.02 -4.79 -9.74
C GLU A 431 -0.77 -5.99 -9.14
N ASP A 432 -0.83 -6.06 -7.83
CA ASP A 432 -1.48 -7.14 -7.11
C ASP A 432 -3.00 -7.18 -7.27
N ARG A 433 -3.61 -6.23 -7.96
CA ARG A 433 -5.05 -6.30 -8.30
C ARG A 433 -5.33 -7.33 -9.39
N ALA A 434 -4.44 -7.47 -10.35
CA ALA A 434 -4.55 -8.43 -11.45
C ALA A 434 -3.82 -9.75 -11.14
N HIS A 435 -2.64 -9.68 -10.51
CA HIS A 435 -1.80 -10.85 -10.22
C HIS A 435 -2.01 -11.39 -8.80
N ARG A 436 -3.06 -12.18 -8.63
CA ARG A 436 -3.42 -12.80 -7.34
C ARG A 436 -4.18 -14.11 -7.55
N ILE A 437 -4.50 -14.82 -6.46
CA ILE A 437 -5.29 -16.07 -6.50
C ILE A 437 -6.55 -15.86 -7.35
N GLY A 438 -6.76 -16.76 -8.31
CA GLY A 438 -7.83 -16.68 -9.32
C GLY A 438 -7.35 -16.19 -10.70
N GLN A 439 -6.11 -15.70 -10.83
CA GLN A 439 -5.52 -15.39 -12.11
C GLN A 439 -4.96 -16.67 -12.77
N THR A 440 -5.42 -16.96 -13.97
CA THR A 440 -5.02 -18.15 -14.75
C THR A 440 -4.12 -17.81 -15.95
N ASN A 441 -4.03 -16.53 -16.30
CA ASN A 441 -3.26 -16.06 -17.45
C ASN A 441 -2.01 -15.28 -17.02
N LYS A 442 -0.95 -15.29 -17.84
CA LYS A 442 0.20 -14.40 -17.65
C LYS A 442 -0.27 -12.96 -17.66
N VAL A 443 0.18 -12.19 -16.66
CA VAL A 443 -0.20 -10.78 -16.54
C VAL A 443 0.89 -9.91 -17.16
N THR A 444 0.51 -9.14 -18.15
CA THR A 444 1.40 -8.20 -18.85
C THR A 444 1.21 -6.79 -18.27
N TYR A 445 2.29 -6.23 -17.76
CA TYR A 445 2.38 -4.85 -17.29
C TYR A 445 3.08 -4.00 -18.32
N ILE A 446 2.41 -2.95 -18.81
CA ILE A 446 2.91 -2.09 -19.87
C ILE A 446 3.07 -0.67 -19.35
N ASP A 447 4.29 -0.16 -19.34
CA ASP A 447 4.61 1.19 -18.92
C ASP A 447 4.75 2.12 -20.11
N LEU A 448 3.92 3.17 -20.22
CA LEU A 448 4.10 4.25 -21.19
C LEU A 448 5.15 5.22 -20.68
N VAL A 449 6.21 5.43 -21.41
CA VAL A 449 7.38 6.20 -21.00
C VAL A 449 7.78 7.21 -22.06
N SER A 450 7.87 8.48 -21.71
CA SER A 450 8.50 9.48 -22.58
C SER A 450 10.03 9.45 -22.39
N PRO A 451 10.81 9.05 -23.41
CA PRO A 451 12.26 8.89 -23.28
C PRO A 451 12.96 10.20 -22.88
N ASN A 452 14.04 10.11 -22.11
CA ASN A 452 14.85 11.23 -21.62
C ASN A 452 14.08 12.25 -20.74
N THR A 453 12.97 11.82 -20.14
CA THR A 453 12.13 12.66 -19.29
C THR A 453 12.09 12.17 -17.84
N ILE A 454 11.19 12.80 -17.08
CA ILE A 454 10.93 12.42 -15.69
C ILE A 454 10.30 11.03 -15.58
N ASP A 455 9.55 10.56 -16.60
CA ASP A 455 8.94 9.23 -16.60
C ASP A 455 10.00 8.13 -16.46
N GLU A 456 11.06 8.22 -17.25
CA GLU A 456 12.18 7.27 -17.20
C GLU A 456 12.89 7.31 -15.82
N LYS A 457 13.04 8.51 -15.24
CA LYS A 457 13.62 8.65 -13.89
C LYS A 457 12.72 8.05 -12.81
N ILE A 458 11.40 8.10 -12.98
CA ILE A 458 10.45 7.45 -12.07
C ILE A 458 10.65 5.93 -12.09
N LEU A 459 10.75 5.32 -13.27
CA LEU A 459 10.96 3.88 -13.39
C LEU A 459 12.30 3.44 -12.79
N ILE A 460 13.40 4.17 -13.08
CA ILE A 460 14.70 3.91 -12.48
C ILE A 460 14.64 4.00 -10.95
N ALA A 461 13.93 5.01 -10.41
CA ALA A 461 13.78 5.16 -8.97
C ALA A 461 12.95 4.04 -8.34
N LEU A 462 11.91 3.55 -9.02
CA LEU A 462 11.12 2.41 -8.56
C LEU A 462 11.97 1.13 -8.54
N LYS A 463 12.74 0.85 -9.60
CA LYS A 463 13.66 -0.28 -9.68
C LYS A 463 14.68 -0.26 -8.55
N SER A 464 15.35 0.87 -8.35
CA SER A 464 16.32 1.03 -7.25
C SER A 464 15.74 0.78 -5.86
N LYS A 465 14.48 1.14 -5.63
CA LYS A 465 13.81 0.87 -4.35
C LYS A 465 13.50 -0.61 -4.15
N ILE A 466 13.17 -1.34 -5.21
CA ILE A 466 12.98 -2.79 -5.17
C ILE A 466 14.28 -3.50 -4.85
N ASP A 467 15.38 -3.12 -5.52
CA ASP A 467 16.70 -3.69 -5.27
C ASP A 467 17.14 -3.53 -3.81
N ILE A 468 16.90 -2.34 -3.25
CA ILE A 468 17.19 -2.06 -1.83
C ILE A 468 16.29 -2.90 -0.91
N ALA A 469 15.00 -3.02 -1.23
CA ALA A 469 14.07 -3.83 -0.45
C ALA A 469 14.49 -5.32 -0.47
N GLY A 470 14.83 -5.85 -1.64
CA GLY A 470 15.33 -7.21 -1.82
C GLY A 470 16.58 -7.50 -0.98
N GLN A 471 17.57 -6.60 -1.01
CA GLN A 471 18.77 -6.75 -0.18
C GLN A 471 18.46 -6.77 1.33
N VAL A 472 17.52 -5.95 1.80
CA VAL A 472 17.10 -5.93 3.22
C VAL A 472 16.38 -7.19 3.63
N LEU A 473 15.58 -7.76 2.73
CA LEU A 473 14.72 -8.92 3.01
C LEU A 473 15.35 -10.25 2.60
N GLY A 474 16.60 -10.22 2.09
CA GLY A 474 17.32 -11.43 1.65
C GLY A 474 16.75 -12.04 0.37
N GLU A 475 16.02 -11.27 -0.44
CA GLU A 475 15.43 -11.74 -1.69
C GLU A 475 16.47 -11.71 -2.82
N GLN A 476 16.36 -12.64 -3.79
CA GLN A 476 17.13 -12.57 -5.01
C GLN A 476 16.71 -11.36 -5.86
N ALA A 477 17.65 -10.79 -6.61
CA ALA A 477 17.34 -9.70 -7.53
C ALA A 477 16.26 -10.16 -8.53
N ARG A 478 15.15 -9.44 -8.57
CA ARG A 478 14.07 -9.71 -9.51
C ARG A 478 14.28 -8.90 -10.78
N ASP A 479 14.12 -9.54 -11.94
CA ASP A 479 14.04 -8.86 -13.24
C ASP A 479 12.69 -8.12 -13.34
N TRP A 480 12.71 -6.90 -12.88
CA TRP A 480 11.55 -6.04 -12.78
C TRP A 480 11.89 -4.68 -13.37
N LEU A 481 11.10 -4.20 -14.30
CA LEU A 481 11.33 -2.98 -15.07
C LEU A 481 12.64 -3.00 -15.89
N LEU A 482 12.54 -3.48 -17.09
CA LEU A 482 13.57 -3.31 -18.13
C LEU A 482 13.65 -1.86 -18.63
#